data_5f7ec1d858b455f42f9cb52115ec9c9b
#
_entry.id   5f7ec1d858b455f42f9cb52115ec9c9b
#
_cell.length_a   1.000
_cell.length_b   1.000
_cell.length_c   1.000
_cell.angle_alpha   90.00
_cell.angle_beta   90.00
_cell.angle_gamma   90.00
#
_symmetry.space_group_name_H-M   'P 1'
#
loop_
_entity.id
_entity.type
_entity.pdbx_description
1 polymer ?
#
loop_
_entity_poly.entity_id
_entity_poly.type
_entity_poly.pdbx_seq_one_letter_code
_entity_poly.pdbx_strand_id
1 'polypeptide(L)'
;MRVRWRKTEFRERFYPPQFRGMYDRFSDVIHDYVRQGDVMLDAGCGSGRVFQYAFDDEQRPARIVGVDMTDEPTGNRNIDDAARADLAALPFRDGTFDIAVSSHVAEHLTQPEAVFGELARVLKPGGRLLILTPNRWHYVTISSALLPHRFHLSFNRSRGVDVHDIFPTVYRANTAARLRSLYATAGFDVEQLYQFETEPEYLAFSLPIYALGVGFERVVNRFDALKHLRVNLLAVGRKR
;
A
#
# COMPACT_ATOMS: atom_id res chain seq x y z
N MET A 1 -4.10 -1.20 -33.07
CA MET A 1 -2.72 -0.63 -33.05
C MET A 1 -2.69 0.89 -32.87
N ARG A 2 -3.44 1.70 -33.65
CA ARG A 2 -3.46 3.18 -33.53
C ARG A 2 -3.89 3.73 -32.15
N VAL A 3 -4.84 3.07 -31.46
CA VAL A 3 -5.36 3.53 -30.15
C VAL A 3 -4.32 3.35 -29.03
N ARG A 4 -3.46 2.33 -29.10
CA ARG A 4 -2.43 2.05 -28.10
C ARG A 4 -1.32 3.12 -28.10
N TRP A 5 -0.88 3.56 -29.28
CA TRP A 5 0.15 4.60 -29.42
C TRP A 5 -0.31 5.97 -28.87
N ARG A 6 -1.54 6.37 -29.19
CA ARG A 6 -2.10 7.62 -28.69
C ARG A 6 -2.26 7.65 -27.16
N LYS A 7 -2.55 6.49 -26.54
CA LYS A 7 -2.62 6.39 -25.08
C LYS A 7 -1.27 6.58 -24.43
N THR A 8 -0.22 5.99 -24.97
CA THR A 8 1.14 6.09 -24.46
C THR A 8 1.65 7.53 -24.55
N GLU A 9 1.54 8.16 -25.71
CA GLU A 9 1.95 9.56 -25.91
C GLU A 9 1.18 10.54 -25.00
N PHE A 10 -0.14 10.30 -24.81
CA PHE A 10 -0.94 11.13 -23.92
C PHE A 10 -0.56 10.92 -22.46
N ARG A 11 -0.31 9.66 -22.06
CA ARG A 11 0.15 9.32 -20.72
C ARG A 11 1.48 9.99 -20.40
N GLU A 12 2.49 9.88 -21.27
CA GLU A 12 3.82 10.46 -21.09
C GLU A 12 3.81 11.99 -20.99
N ARG A 13 2.84 12.64 -21.61
CA ARG A 13 2.67 14.10 -21.51
C ARG A 13 2.28 14.55 -20.10
N PHE A 14 1.47 13.78 -19.38
CA PHE A 14 0.96 14.13 -18.05
C PHE A 14 1.72 13.43 -16.92
N TYR A 15 2.24 12.26 -17.21
CA TYR A 15 3.02 11.42 -16.30
C TYR A 15 4.30 10.97 -17.01
N PRO A 16 5.29 11.89 -17.11
CA PRO A 16 6.57 11.56 -17.74
C PRO A 16 7.33 10.51 -16.90
N PRO A 17 8.40 9.87 -17.44
CA PRO A 17 9.13 8.80 -16.75
C PRO A 17 9.63 9.16 -15.35
N GLN A 18 9.88 10.43 -15.07
CA GLN A 18 10.29 10.94 -13.76
C GLN A 18 9.12 11.19 -12.80
N PHE A 19 7.87 10.94 -13.21
CA PHE A 19 6.73 11.07 -12.33
C PHE A 19 6.80 10.01 -11.21
N ARG A 20 6.74 10.50 -9.98
CA ARG A 20 6.77 9.65 -8.79
C ARG A 20 5.39 9.08 -8.51
N GLY A 21 5.24 7.80 -8.77
CA GLY A 21 4.03 7.04 -8.51
C GLY A 21 3.82 6.73 -7.03
N MET A 22 2.82 5.92 -6.75
CA MET A 22 2.46 5.51 -5.39
C MET A 22 3.58 4.74 -4.71
N TYR A 23 4.16 3.77 -5.39
CA TYR A 23 5.22 2.93 -4.85
C TYR A 23 6.55 3.67 -4.70
N ASP A 24 6.86 4.60 -5.61
CA ASP A 24 8.05 5.44 -5.47
C ASP A 24 7.97 6.29 -4.19
N ARG A 25 6.80 6.90 -3.93
CA ARG A 25 6.58 7.69 -2.71
C ARG A 25 6.63 6.83 -1.44
N PHE A 26 6.11 5.62 -1.50
CA PHE A 26 6.19 4.69 -0.38
C PHE A 26 7.63 4.26 -0.12
N SER A 27 8.39 3.94 -1.18
CA SER A 27 9.81 3.63 -1.09
C SER A 27 10.60 4.78 -0.47
N ASP A 28 10.38 6.04 -0.90
CA ASP A 28 11.02 7.20 -0.31
C ASP A 28 10.79 7.27 1.21
N VAL A 29 9.53 7.10 1.64
CA VAL A 29 9.20 7.13 3.07
C VAL A 29 9.82 5.95 3.82
N ILE A 30 9.91 4.76 3.22
CA ILE A 30 10.62 3.63 3.83
C ILE A 30 12.10 3.98 4.00
N HIS A 31 12.76 4.53 2.99
CA HIS A 31 14.17 4.93 3.03
C HIS A 31 14.45 6.04 4.07
N ASP A 32 13.50 6.94 4.33
CA ASP A 32 13.64 7.96 5.38
C ASP A 32 13.76 7.36 6.78
N TYR A 33 13.17 6.18 7.01
CA TYR A 33 13.07 5.57 8.34
C TYR A 33 13.92 4.32 8.54
N VAL A 34 14.21 3.56 7.50
CA VAL A 34 15.06 2.34 7.58
C VAL A 34 16.53 2.72 7.81
N ARG A 35 17.22 1.92 8.62
CA ARG A 35 18.65 2.01 8.89
C ARG A 35 19.32 0.66 8.59
N GLN A 36 20.58 0.66 8.24
CA GLN A 36 21.36 -0.54 7.86
C GLN A 36 21.34 -1.66 8.91
N GLY A 37 21.27 -1.32 10.20
CA GLY A 37 21.22 -2.28 11.30
C GLY A 37 19.83 -2.82 11.64
N ASP A 38 18.77 -2.31 11.00
CA ASP A 38 17.38 -2.63 11.36
C ASP A 38 16.99 -4.05 10.95
N VAL A 39 16.09 -4.64 11.72
CA VAL A 39 15.32 -5.84 11.36
C VAL A 39 13.93 -5.37 10.94
N MET A 40 13.60 -5.54 9.67
CA MET A 40 12.35 -5.09 9.06
C MET A 40 11.36 -6.24 8.92
N LEU A 41 10.10 -5.99 9.28
CA LEU A 41 8.96 -6.86 8.97
C LEU A 41 8.24 -6.35 7.73
N ASP A 42 8.03 -7.20 6.74
CA ASP A 42 7.12 -6.97 5.62
C ASP A 42 5.81 -7.73 5.88
N ALA A 43 4.80 -7.00 6.35
CA ALA A 43 3.52 -7.56 6.79
C ALA A 43 2.52 -7.63 5.63
N GLY A 44 2.27 -8.83 5.12
CA GLY A 44 1.53 -9.09 3.90
C GLY A 44 2.42 -8.94 2.67
N CYS A 45 3.58 -9.58 2.69
CA CYS A 45 4.63 -9.41 1.69
C CYS A 45 4.31 -10.04 0.33
N GLY A 46 3.33 -10.95 0.25
CA GLY A 46 2.95 -11.65 -0.98
C GLY A 46 4.15 -12.21 -1.75
N SER A 47 4.03 -12.27 -3.06
CA SER A 47 5.08 -12.77 -3.97
C SER A 47 6.21 -11.77 -4.26
N GLY A 48 6.12 -10.53 -3.78
CA GLY A 48 7.07 -9.46 -4.10
C GLY A 48 7.03 -8.95 -5.55
N ARG A 49 6.00 -9.34 -6.33
CA ARG A 49 5.89 -8.91 -7.74
C ARG A 49 5.32 -7.51 -7.91
N VAL A 50 4.49 -7.07 -6.97
CA VAL A 50 3.75 -5.81 -7.06
C VAL A 50 4.58 -4.64 -6.58
N PHE A 51 5.31 -4.82 -5.48
CA PHE A 51 6.20 -3.82 -4.90
C PHE A 51 7.55 -4.45 -4.59
N GLN A 52 8.62 -3.74 -4.92
CA GLN A 52 9.99 -4.16 -4.64
C GLN A 52 10.71 -3.05 -3.90
N TYR A 53 11.44 -3.42 -2.86
CA TYR A 53 12.31 -2.50 -2.14
C TYR A 53 13.54 -2.21 -2.99
N ALA A 54 13.71 -0.96 -3.39
CA ALA A 54 14.88 -0.52 -4.15
C ALA A 54 15.99 -0.03 -3.19
N PHE A 55 16.38 -0.86 -2.22
CA PHE A 55 17.49 -0.55 -1.35
C PHE A 55 18.82 -0.70 -2.12
N ASP A 56 19.70 0.27 -1.96
CA ASP A 56 21.13 0.07 -2.23
C ASP A 56 21.78 -0.66 -1.04
N ASP A 57 23.01 -1.15 -1.23
CA ASP A 57 23.73 -1.93 -0.23
C ASP A 57 23.98 -1.16 1.09
N GLU A 58 24.05 0.18 1.03
CA GLU A 58 24.29 1.04 2.19
C GLU A 58 23.00 1.33 2.99
N GLN A 59 21.85 1.27 2.34
CA GLN A 59 20.56 1.60 2.95
C GLN A 59 19.72 0.36 3.31
N ARG A 60 20.12 -0.83 2.81
CA ARG A 60 19.37 -2.06 3.07
C ARG A 60 19.37 -2.39 4.57
N PRO A 61 18.22 -2.72 5.17
CA PRO A 61 18.19 -3.21 6.55
C PRO A 61 19.01 -4.50 6.67
N ALA A 62 19.48 -4.81 7.88
CA ALA A 62 20.27 -6.01 8.16
C ALA A 62 19.49 -7.29 7.81
N ARG A 63 18.17 -7.27 7.97
CA ARG A 63 17.31 -8.42 7.67
C ARG A 63 15.90 -7.96 7.34
N ILE A 64 15.28 -8.59 6.34
CA ILE A 64 13.88 -8.39 5.96
C ILE A 64 13.15 -9.71 6.14
N VAL A 65 12.16 -9.74 7.04
CA VAL A 65 11.31 -10.91 7.30
C VAL A 65 9.93 -10.65 6.72
N GLY A 66 9.52 -11.46 5.75
CA GLY A 66 8.19 -11.37 5.15
C GLY A 66 7.19 -12.30 5.84
N VAL A 67 5.97 -11.83 6.03
CA VAL A 67 4.84 -12.64 6.52
C VAL A 67 3.65 -12.50 5.59
N ASP A 68 3.03 -13.61 5.25
CA ASP A 68 1.77 -13.65 4.51
C ASP A 68 0.90 -14.83 4.98
N MET A 69 -0.40 -14.79 4.71
CA MET A 69 -1.33 -15.91 4.99
C MET A 69 -1.19 -17.03 3.96
N THR A 70 -0.65 -16.75 2.80
CA THR A 70 -0.45 -17.68 1.67
C THR A 70 0.95 -18.27 1.67
N ASP A 71 1.23 -19.17 0.73
CA ASP A 71 2.56 -19.74 0.49
C ASP A 71 3.41 -18.91 -0.50
N GLU A 72 2.89 -17.76 -0.98
CA GLU A 72 3.55 -16.87 -1.95
C GLU A 72 4.90 -16.30 -1.49
N PRO A 73 5.13 -16.02 -0.18
CA PRO A 73 6.41 -15.52 0.29
C PRO A 73 7.63 -16.35 -0.11
N THR A 74 7.46 -17.66 -0.32
CA THR A 74 8.56 -18.57 -0.70
C THR A 74 9.25 -18.19 -2.02
N GLY A 75 8.59 -17.41 -2.89
CA GLY A 75 9.14 -16.90 -4.14
C GLY A 75 9.54 -15.43 -4.11
N ASN A 76 9.33 -14.74 -2.99
CA ASN A 76 9.60 -13.31 -2.85
C ASN A 76 11.10 -13.06 -2.66
N ARG A 77 11.73 -12.39 -3.64
CA ARG A 77 13.17 -12.07 -3.63
C ARG A 77 13.52 -10.79 -2.86
N ASN A 78 12.52 -10.08 -2.34
CA ASN A 78 12.74 -8.83 -1.60
C ASN A 78 13.03 -9.10 -0.12
N ILE A 79 12.76 -10.30 0.37
CA ILE A 79 12.89 -10.72 1.77
C ILE A 79 14.00 -11.74 1.95
N ASP A 80 14.57 -11.79 3.14
CA ASP A 80 15.60 -12.77 3.52
C ASP A 80 14.97 -14.05 4.08
N ASP A 81 13.88 -13.90 4.84
CA ASP A 81 13.14 -14.99 5.47
C ASP A 81 11.64 -14.83 5.23
N ALA A 82 10.96 -15.95 5.12
CA ALA A 82 9.52 -16.01 4.94
C ALA A 82 8.84 -16.79 6.08
N ALA A 83 7.72 -16.29 6.57
CA ALA A 83 6.83 -17.00 7.47
C ALA A 83 5.39 -16.96 6.97
N ARG A 84 4.71 -18.10 7.03
CA ARG A 84 3.27 -18.14 6.80
C ARG A 84 2.54 -17.96 8.12
N ALA A 85 1.80 -16.85 8.27
CA ALA A 85 1.02 -16.56 9.47
C ALA A 85 -0.11 -15.57 9.21
N ASP A 86 -1.10 -15.57 10.10
CA ASP A 86 -2.08 -14.49 10.21
C ASP A 86 -1.43 -13.28 10.91
N LEU A 87 -1.60 -12.10 10.35
CA LEU A 87 -1.11 -10.85 10.96
C LEU A 87 -1.75 -10.54 12.32
N ALA A 88 -2.90 -11.15 12.63
CA ALA A 88 -3.53 -11.06 13.96
C ALA A 88 -2.90 -12.00 15.00
N ALA A 89 -1.95 -12.88 14.60
CA ALA A 89 -1.27 -13.84 15.48
C ALA A 89 0.13 -14.13 14.97
N LEU A 90 1.03 -13.15 15.06
CA LEU A 90 2.38 -13.22 14.53
C LEU A 90 3.29 -14.16 15.35
N PRO A 91 4.05 -15.09 14.71
CA PRO A 91 4.87 -16.07 15.39
C PRO A 91 6.21 -15.50 15.86
N PHE A 92 6.25 -14.26 16.26
CA PHE A 92 7.47 -13.56 16.71
C PHE A 92 7.34 -13.12 18.17
N ARG A 93 8.49 -12.96 18.81
CA ARG A 93 8.59 -12.41 20.18
C ARG A 93 8.26 -10.91 20.16
N ASP A 94 7.88 -10.40 21.33
CA ASP A 94 7.71 -8.96 21.55
C ASP A 94 9.02 -8.22 21.25
N GLY A 95 8.91 -7.07 20.62
CA GLY A 95 10.05 -6.20 20.36
C GLY A 95 11.14 -6.82 19.46
N THR A 96 10.74 -7.61 18.47
CA THR A 96 11.68 -8.22 17.50
C THR A 96 12.14 -7.26 16.43
N PHE A 97 11.23 -6.41 15.93
CA PHE A 97 11.47 -5.60 14.74
C PHE A 97 11.68 -4.11 15.07
N ASP A 98 12.55 -3.47 14.32
CA ASP A 98 12.79 -2.03 14.38
C ASP A 98 11.75 -1.26 13.57
N ILE A 99 11.33 -1.83 12.45
CA ILE A 99 10.35 -1.25 11.53
C ILE A 99 9.45 -2.34 10.95
N ALA A 100 8.17 -2.03 10.77
CA ALA A 100 7.23 -2.86 10.03
C ALA A 100 6.62 -2.06 8.89
N VAL A 101 6.52 -2.67 7.72
CA VAL A 101 5.89 -2.08 6.53
C VAL A 101 4.75 -2.95 6.06
N SER A 102 3.71 -2.34 5.48
CA SER A 102 2.57 -3.06 4.92
C SER A 102 2.00 -2.27 3.74
N SER A 103 1.88 -2.91 2.60
CA SER A 103 1.40 -2.31 1.36
C SER A 103 0.20 -3.07 0.80
N HIS A 104 -0.95 -2.41 0.67
CA HIS A 104 -2.18 -2.99 0.12
C HIS A 104 -2.68 -4.24 0.85
N VAL A 105 -2.56 -4.25 2.18
CA VAL A 105 -3.06 -5.31 3.07
C VAL A 105 -4.24 -4.81 3.91
N ALA A 106 -4.18 -3.56 4.35
CA ALA A 106 -5.15 -3.01 5.31
C ALA A 106 -6.60 -3.01 4.79
N GLU A 107 -6.81 -3.01 3.47
CA GLU A 107 -8.13 -3.14 2.84
C GLU A 107 -8.77 -4.52 3.00
N HIS A 108 -7.96 -5.54 3.31
CA HIS A 108 -8.40 -6.93 3.47
C HIS A 108 -8.62 -7.32 4.94
N LEU A 109 -8.18 -6.50 5.90
CA LEU A 109 -8.24 -6.81 7.32
C LEU A 109 -9.67 -6.87 7.84
N THR A 110 -10.08 -8.06 8.28
CA THR A 110 -11.38 -8.28 8.94
C THR A 110 -11.36 -7.85 10.42
N GLN A 111 -10.19 -7.90 11.07
CA GLN A 111 -9.96 -7.54 12.47
C GLN A 111 -8.75 -6.58 12.59
N PRO A 112 -8.87 -5.34 12.08
CA PRO A 112 -7.72 -4.43 12.03
C PRO A 112 -7.16 -4.09 13.41
N GLU A 113 -7.99 -4.06 14.47
CA GLU A 113 -7.53 -3.82 15.84
C GLU A 113 -6.56 -4.90 16.32
N ALA A 114 -6.87 -6.17 16.07
CA ALA A 114 -6.01 -7.29 16.45
C ALA A 114 -4.68 -7.23 15.69
N VAL A 115 -4.72 -6.96 14.38
CA VAL A 115 -3.51 -6.85 13.56
C VAL A 115 -2.63 -5.68 14.00
N PHE A 116 -3.19 -4.50 14.26
CA PHE A 116 -2.42 -3.35 14.75
C PHE A 116 -1.83 -3.61 16.14
N GLY A 117 -2.55 -4.35 17.01
CA GLY A 117 -2.05 -4.80 18.31
C GLY A 117 -0.85 -5.73 18.19
N GLU A 118 -0.92 -6.72 17.30
CA GLU A 118 0.17 -7.65 17.03
C GLU A 118 1.39 -6.96 16.41
N LEU A 119 1.17 -6.06 15.43
CA LEU A 119 2.25 -5.26 14.85
C LEU A 119 2.91 -4.37 15.93
N ALA A 120 2.11 -3.80 16.83
CA ALA A 120 2.66 -3.06 17.97
C ALA A 120 3.46 -3.98 18.90
N ARG A 121 2.97 -5.19 19.21
CA ARG A 121 3.65 -6.15 20.09
C ARG A 121 5.03 -6.52 19.56
N VAL A 122 5.12 -6.88 18.29
CA VAL A 122 6.38 -7.35 17.69
C VAL A 122 7.38 -6.23 17.38
N LEU A 123 6.95 -4.97 17.31
CA LEU A 123 7.84 -3.83 17.18
C LEU A 123 8.51 -3.48 18.51
N LYS A 124 9.78 -3.06 18.46
CA LYS A 124 10.51 -2.49 19.60
C LYS A 124 9.86 -1.17 20.06
N PRO A 125 10.01 -0.75 21.35
CA PRO A 125 9.72 0.62 21.74
C PRO A 125 10.48 1.61 20.86
N GLY A 126 9.79 2.64 20.35
CA GLY A 126 10.34 3.58 19.38
C GLY A 126 10.38 3.09 17.92
N GLY A 127 10.09 1.82 17.68
CA GLY A 127 9.96 1.25 16.32
C GLY A 127 8.80 1.84 15.54
N ARG A 128 8.80 1.70 14.23
CA ARG A 128 7.82 2.33 13.35
C ARG A 128 6.99 1.35 12.56
N LEU A 129 5.72 1.71 12.37
CA LEU A 129 4.78 1.02 11.47
C LEU A 129 4.44 1.95 10.31
N LEU A 130 4.71 1.49 9.08
CA LEU A 130 4.41 2.18 7.84
C LEU A 130 3.31 1.43 7.08
N ILE A 131 2.21 2.10 6.74
CA ILE A 131 1.10 1.50 6.01
C ILE A 131 0.76 2.32 4.78
N LEU A 132 0.76 1.67 3.62
CA LEU A 132 0.19 2.19 2.39
C LEU A 132 -1.09 1.41 2.05
N THR A 133 -2.21 2.11 1.85
CA THR A 133 -3.50 1.48 1.56
C THR A 133 -4.42 2.41 0.77
N PRO A 134 -5.36 1.88 -0.06
CA PRO A 134 -6.32 2.72 -0.75
C PRO A 134 -7.32 3.37 0.22
N ASN A 135 -7.80 4.53 -0.18
CA ASN A 135 -8.82 5.26 0.56
C ASN A 135 -10.23 4.76 0.18
N ARG A 136 -11.03 4.41 1.18
CA ARG A 136 -12.40 3.96 0.99
C ARG A 136 -13.29 4.98 0.27
N TRP A 137 -13.02 6.28 0.42
CA TRP A 137 -13.83 7.36 -0.18
C TRP A 137 -13.45 7.73 -1.60
N HIS A 138 -12.43 7.09 -2.15
CA HIS A 138 -12.06 7.32 -3.55
C HIS A 138 -13.08 6.69 -4.50
N TYR A 139 -13.32 7.36 -5.65
CA TYR A 139 -14.33 6.91 -6.63
C TYR A 139 -14.08 5.48 -7.14
N VAL A 140 -12.82 5.06 -7.30
CA VAL A 140 -12.48 3.68 -7.71
C VAL A 140 -12.94 2.69 -6.65
N THR A 141 -12.68 2.97 -5.38
CA THR A 141 -13.09 2.11 -4.25
C THR A 141 -14.61 2.03 -4.13
N ILE A 142 -15.29 3.18 -4.25
CA ILE A 142 -16.75 3.25 -4.21
C ILE A 142 -17.37 2.51 -5.40
N SER A 143 -16.86 2.75 -6.62
CA SER A 143 -17.36 2.06 -7.81
C SER A 143 -17.11 0.54 -7.74
N SER A 144 -15.97 0.13 -7.19
CA SER A 144 -15.67 -1.27 -6.98
C SER A 144 -16.64 -1.94 -6.02
N ALA A 145 -17.06 -1.27 -4.96
CA ALA A 145 -18.05 -1.81 -4.02
C ALA A 145 -19.47 -1.92 -4.61
N LEU A 146 -19.79 -1.12 -5.64
CA LEU A 146 -21.10 -1.09 -6.28
C LEU A 146 -21.21 -2.06 -7.47
N LEU A 147 -20.10 -2.47 -8.07
CA LEU A 147 -20.09 -3.34 -9.25
C LEU A 147 -20.10 -4.83 -8.83
N PRO A 148 -20.88 -5.69 -9.52
CA PRO A 148 -20.85 -7.13 -9.28
C PRO A 148 -19.43 -7.72 -9.44
N HIS A 149 -19.07 -8.67 -8.61
CA HIS A 149 -17.75 -9.33 -8.58
C HIS A 149 -17.25 -9.80 -9.96
N ARG A 150 -18.15 -10.29 -10.82
CA ARG A 150 -17.82 -10.69 -12.22
C ARG A 150 -17.24 -9.58 -13.07
N PHE A 151 -17.60 -8.30 -12.81
CA PHE A 151 -17.00 -7.15 -13.50
C PHE A 151 -15.57 -6.90 -13.05
N HIS A 152 -15.28 -7.09 -11.75
CA HIS A 152 -13.92 -6.99 -11.22
C HIS A 152 -13.00 -8.04 -11.83
N LEU A 153 -13.45 -9.28 -11.93
CA LEU A 153 -12.69 -10.38 -12.55
C LEU A 153 -12.38 -10.08 -14.02
N SER A 154 -13.37 -9.62 -14.79
CA SER A 154 -13.18 -9.28 -16.21
C SER A 154 -12.25 -8.07 -16.38
N PHE A 155 -12.40 -7.05 -15.54
CA PHE A 155 -11.58 -5.85 -15.58
C PHE A 155 -10.12 -6.13 -15.18
N ASN A 156 -9.89 -6.89 -14.10
CA ASN A 156 -8.56 -7.25 -13.64
C ASN A 156 -7.85 -8.19 -14.65
N ARG A 157 -8.56 -9.14 -15.25
CA ARG A 157 -8.02 -9.95 -16.36
C ARG A 157 -7.57 -9.10 -17.54
N SER A 158 -8.32 -8.06 -17.90
CA SER A 158 -7.94 -7.15 -19.00
C SER A 158 -6.66 -6.35 -18.71
N ARG A 159 -6.29 -6.24 -17.43
CA ARG A 159 -5.06 -5.59 -16.93
C ARG A 159 -3.91 -6.57 -16.68
N GLY A 160 -4.12 -7.87 -16.88
CA GLY A 160 -3.12 -8.91 -16.64
C GLY A 160 -2.88 -9.24 -15.16
N VAL A 161 -3.82 -8.87 -14.27
CA VAL A 161 -3.78 -9.24 -12.84
C VAL A 161 -4.23 -10.69 -12.72
N ASP A 162 -3.44 -11.52 -12.03
CA ASP A 162 -3.80 -12.92 -11.80
C ASP A 162 -5.01 -12.99 -10.86
N VAL A 163 -5.95 -13.89 -11.18
CA VAL A 163 -7.19 -14.06 -10.39
C VAL A 163 -6.90 -14.60 -8.99
N HIS A 164 -5.78 -15.29 -8.79
CA HIS A 164 -5.35 -15.81 -7.50
C HIS A 164 -4.91 -14.72 -6.53
N ASP A 165 -4.50 -13.54 -7.02
CA ASP A 165 -4.07 -12.40 -6.19
C ASP A 165 -5.24 -11.49 -5.77
N ILE A 166 -6.50 -11.88 -6.03
CA ILE A 166 -7.68 -11.07 -5.71
C ILE A 166 -8.29 -11.50 -4.38
N PHE A 167 -7.85 -10.89 -3.30
CA PHE A 167 -8.47 -11.06 -1.98
C PHE A 167 -9.72 -10.18 -1.82
N PRO A 168 -10.74 -10.65 -1.07
CA PRO A 168 -11.92 -9.82 -0.74
C PRO A 168 -11.50 -8.56 0.03
N THR A 169 -11.98 -7.41 -0.39
CA THR A 169 -11.74 -6.14 0.29
C THR A 169 -12.92 -5.78 1.20
N VAL A 170 -12.64 -5.42 2.44
CA VAL A 170 -13.62 -5.04 3.47
C VAL A 170 -13.51 -3.59 3.91
N TYR A 171 -12.38 -2.93 3.61
CA TYR A 171 -12.13 -1.51 3.86
C TYR A 171 -12.43 -1.02 5.29
N ARG A 172 -12.11 -1.85 6.31
CA ARG A 172 -12.36 -1.52 7.73
C ARG A 172 -11.31 -0.57 8.31
N ALA A 173 -10.14 -0.44 7.68
CA ALA A 173 -9.04 0.41 8.09
C ALA A 173 -8.85 1.66 7.20
N ASN A 174 -9.55 1.79 6.10
CA ASN A 174 -9.20 2.57 4.92
C ASN A 174 -9.76 4.01 4.88
N THR A 175 -9.68 4.71 6.00
CA THR A 175 -9.88 6.17 6.06
C THR A 175 -8.81 6.80 6.96
N ALA A 176 -8.47 8.06 6.70
CA ALA A 176 -7.47 8.77 7.51
C ALA A 176 -7.85 8.81 8.99
N ALA A 177 -9.12 9.02 9.32
CA ALA A 177 -9.61 9.04 10.69
C ALA A 177 -9.50 7.64 11.34
N ARG A 178 -9.84 6.59 10.59
CA ARG A 178 -9.79 5.22 11.10
C ARG A 178 -8.34 4.77 11.33
N LEU A 179 -7.42 5.05 10.40
CA LEU A 179 -6.00 4.78 10.61
C LEU A 179 -5.47 5.46 11.85
N ARG A 180 -5.73 6.77 12.04
CA ARG A 180 -5.33 7.48 13.28
C ARG A 180 -5.84 6.79 14.54
N SER A 181 -7.10 6.37 14.55
CA SER A 181 -7.70 5.65 15.68
C SER A 181 -7.02 4.31 15.94
N LEU A 182 -6.75 3.51 14.88
CA LEU A 182 -6.08 2.20 15.00
C LEU A 182 -4.66 2.37 15.56
N TYR A 183 -3.87 3.29 15.01
CA TYR A 183 -2.54 3.60 15.51
C TYR A 183 -2.58 4.02 17.00
N ALA A 184 -3.45 4.96 17.35
CA ALA A 184 -3.53 5.46 18.73
C ALA A 184 -3.94 4.37 19.72
N THR A 185 -4.93 3.53 19.36
CA THR A 185 -5.41 2.41 20.19
C THR A 185 -4.32 1.34 20.37
N ALA A 186 -3.52 1.08 19.34
CA ALA A 186 -2.41 0.12 19.40
C ALA A 186 -1.14 0.69 20.06
N GLY A 187 -1.14 1.94 20.55
CA GLY A 187 -0.02 2.52 21.26
C GLY A 187 1.01 3.23 20.41
N PHE A 188 0.63 3.67 19.20
CA PHE A 188 1.48 4.48 18.34
C PHE A 188 1.12 5.97 18.40
N ASP A 189 2.13 6.80 18.25
CA ASP A 189 1.99 8.20 17.89
C ASP A 189 2.11 8.33 16.36
N VAL A 190 1.10 8.92 15.72
CA VAL A 190 1.11 9.11 14.25
C VAL A 190 2.02 10.27 13.92
N GLU A 191 3.20 9.99 13.36
CA GLU A 191 4.18 10.99 12.94
C GLU A 191 3.77 11.64 11.61
N GLN A 192 3.25 10.83 10.67
CA GLN A 192 2.87 11.29 9.33
C GLN A 192 1.60 10.58 8.86
N LEU A 193 0.74 11.29 8.14
CA LEU A 193 -0.37 10.72 7.40
C LEU A 193 -0.60 11.52 6.12
N TYR A 194 -0.14 10.98 5.03
CA TYR A 194 -0.30 11.55 3.70
C TYR A 194 -1.54 11.01 3.01
N GLN A 195 -2.24 11.89 2.30
CA GLN A 195 -3.30 11.55 1.37
C GLN A 195 -2.90 12.12 0.02
N PHE A 196 -2.73 11.28 -0.99
CA PHE A 196 -2.29 11.73 -2.30
C PHE A 196 -2.98 10.95 -3.41
N GLU A 197 -3.23 11.65 -4.51
CA GLU A 197 -3.73 11.06 -5.74
C GLU A 197 -2.55 10.77 -6.66
N THR A 198 -2.70 9.74 -7.49
CA THR A 198 -1.72 9.34 -8.49
C THR A 198 -2.34 9.22 -9.86
N GLU A 199 -1.58 8.75 -10.84
CA GLU A 199 -2.08 8.50 -12.19
C GLU A 199 -3.37 7.67 -12.16
N PRO A 200 -4.43 8.09 -12.88
CA PRO A 200 -5.72 7.38 -12.93
C PRO A 200 -5.66 6.16 -13.87
N GLU A 201 -4.73 5.23 -13.64
CA GLU A 201 -4.50 4.05 -14.49
C GLU A 201 -5.77 3.21 -14.70
N TYR A 202 -6.66 3.16 -13.70
CA TYR A 202 -7.95 2.47 -13.78
C TYR A 202 -8.85 2.99 -14.90
N LEU A 203 -8.66 4.25 -15.32
CA LEU A 203 -9.43 4.90 -16.37
C LEU A 203 -8.75 4.81 -17.75
N ALA A 204 -7.58 4.21 -17.86
CA ALA A 204 -6.78 4.14 -19.08
C ALA A 204 -7.40 3.30 -20.23
N PHE A 205 -8.54 2.67 -20.00
CA PHE A 205 -9.27 1.94 -21.05
C PHE A 205 -9.93 2.88 -22.07
N SER A 206 -10.16 4.17 -21.73
CA SER A 206 -10.77 5.16 -22.61
C SER A 206 -10.06 6.51 -22.47
N LEU A 207 -9.58 7.08 -23.59
CA LEU A 207 -8.85 8.35 -23.57
C LEU A 207 -9.65 9.53 -23.00
N PRO A 208 -10.94 9.76 -23.36
CA PRO A 208 -11.73 10.83 -22.76
C PRO A 208 -11.91 10.65 -21.25
N ILE A 209 -12.16 9.40 -20.78
CA ILE A 209 -12.34 9.10 -19.37
C ILE A 209 -11.02 9.26 -18.61
N TYR A 210 -9.91 8.83 -19.21
CA TYR A 210 -8.57 9.04 -18.64
C TYR A 210 -8.25 10.52 -18.49
N ALA A 211 -8.58 11.36 -19.50
CA ALA A 211 -8.39 12.80 -19.42
C ALA A 211 -9.20 13.46 -18.29
N LEU A 212 -10.44 12.99 -18.06
CA LEU A 212 -11.24 13.42 -16.90
C LEU A 212 -10.59 13.00 -15.59
N GLY A 213 -10.03 11.78 -15.52
CA GLY A 213 -9.25 11.30 -14.36
C GLY A 213 -8.02 12.15 -14.08
N VAL A 214 -7.28 12.54 -15.13
CA VAL A 214 -6.13 13.46 -15.01
C VAL A 214 -6.60 14.81 -14.46
N GLY A 215 -7.72 15.36 -14.96
CA GLY A 215 -8.29 16.59 -14.43
C GLY A 215 -8.67 16.45 -12.94
N PHE A 216 -9.32 15.36 -12.58
CA PHE A 216 -9.65 15.06 -11.17
C PHE A 216 -8.40 15.00 -10.30
N GLU A 217 -7.38 14.24 -10.71
CA GLU A 217 -6.09 14.13 -9.99
C GLU A 217 -5.48 15.51 -9.73
N ARG A 218 -5.39 16.35 -10.75
CA ARG A 218 -4.85 17.72 -10.63
C ARG A 218 -5.64 18.58 -9.64
N VAL A 219 -6.96 18.51 -9.67
CA VAL A 219 -7.85 19.27 -8.79
C VAL A 219 -7.71 18.81 -7.35
N VAL A 220 -7.82 17.49 -7.08
CA VAL A 220 -7.78 17.00 -5.71
C VAL A 220 -6.38 17.14 -5.08
N ASN A 221 -5.31 17.06 -5.86
CA ASN A 221 -3.96 17.32 -5.37
C ASN A 221 -3.68 18.80 -5.13
N ARG A 222 -4.33 19.71 -5.89
CA ARG A 222 -4.16 21.17 -5.76
C ARG A 222 -4.86 21.74 -4.52
N PHE A 223 -6.02 21.19 -4.15
CA PHE A 223 -6.85 21.72 -3.06
C PHE A 223 -6.88 20.76 -1.88
N ASP A 224 -6.30 21.17 -0.76
CA ASP A 224 -6.18 20.30 0.44
C ASP A 224 -7.53 20.00 1.10
N ALA A 225 -8.54 20.88 0.87
CA ALA A 225 -9.92 20.61 1.27
C ALA A 225 -10.50 19.32 0.64
N LEU A 226 -9.96 18.90 -0.51
CA LEU A 226 -10.38 17.72 -1.25
C LEU A 226 -9.52 16.47 -0.96
N LYS A 227 -8.56 16.55 -0.03
CA LYS A 227 -7.64 15.45 0.26
C LYS A 227 -8.34 14.14 0.63
N HIS A 228 -9.51 14.22 1.23
CA HIS A 228 -10.32 13.06 1.59
C HIS A 228 -10.82 12.23 0.39
N LEU A 229 -10.75 12.79 -0.83
CA LEU A 229 -11.08 12.12 -2.08
C LEU A 229 -9.89 11.45 -2.76
N ARG A 230 -8.65 11.70 -2.31
CA ARG A 230 -7.42 11.14 -2.89
C ARG A 230 -7.34 9.64 -2.64
N VAL A 231 -6.80 8.89 -3.60
CA VAL A 231 -6.82 7.42 -3.60
C VAL A 231 -5.95 6.79 -2.53
N ASN A 232 -4.78 7.35 -2.22
CA ASN A 232 -3.79 6.71 -1.35
C ASN A 232 -3.75 7.33 0.04
N LEU A 233 -3.68 6.46 1.03
CA LEU A 233 -3.37 6.76 2.42
C LEU A 233 -2.01 6.15 2.75
N LEU A 234 -1.05 6.96 3.16
CA LEU A 234 0.24 6.51 3.66
C LEU A 234 0.40 7.05 5.07
N ALA A 235 0.51 6.15 6.03
CA ALA A 235 0.63 6.50 7.44
C ALA A 235 1.93 5.96 8.02
N VAL A 236 2.57 6.77 8.88
CA VAL A 236 3.74 6.39 9.68
C VAL A 236 3.40 6.64 11.13
N GLY A 237 3.53 5.62 11.95
CA GLY A 237 3.36 5.72 13.40
C GLY A 237 4.57 5.17 14.13
N ARG A 238 4.98 5.85 15.21
CA ARG A 238 6.05 5.45 16.11
C ARG A 238 5.44 4.81 17.35
N LYS A 239 5.89 3.60 17.71
CA LYS A 239 5.50 2.93 18.94
C LYS A 239 6.01 3.71 20.16
N ARG A 240 5.13 3.94 21.14
CA ARG A 240 5.47 4.57 22.42
C ARG A 240 6.39 3.71 23.28
#